data_16acceccfe22cfa6c3ff037442ff1373
#
_entry.id   16acceccfe22cfa6c3ff037442ff1373
#
_cell.length_a   1.000
_cell.length_b   1.000
_cell.length_c   1.000
_cell.angle_alpha   90.00
_cell.angle_beta   90.00
_cell.angle_gamma   90.00
#
_symmetry.space_group_name_H-M   'P 1'
#
loop_
_entity.id
_entity.type
_entity.pdbx_description
1 polymer ?
#
loop_
_entity_poly.entity_id
_entity_poly.type
_entity_poly.pdbx_seq_one_letter_code
_entity_poly.pdbx_strand_id
1 'polypeptide(L)'
;MVSCFLSRFRTYGDREALICGDRAVSYLWLADQVEVCAKELGQSGVDAGATVLVEADFSPEAVALFFALVERGCIVIPLSSPTDTQRERCAEIGEAEWRVTLDLKTGDFSCERTARTARHDLFRELRKRRHPGLVLFSSGSTGDPKAAVHDMV
;
A
#
# COMPACT_ATOMS: atom_id res chain seq x y z
N MET A 1 10.44 -7.76 -9.97
CA MET A 1 9.23 -8.63 -9.99
C MET A 1 7.95 -7.81 -10.25
N VAL A 2 7.77 -6.66 -9.66
CA VAL A 2 6.56 -5.85 -9.87
C VAL A 2 6.50 -5.24 -11.28
N SER A 3 7.65 -4.90 -11.89
CA SER A 3 7.68 -4.54 -13.33
C SER A 3 7.05 -5.62 -14.23
N CYS A 4 6.98 -6.86 -13.74
CA CYS A 4 6.29 -7.96 -14.40
C CYS A 4 4.76 -7.79 -14.38
N PHE A 5 4.17 -7.23 -13.29
CA PHE A 5 2.73 -6.98 -13.23
C PHE A 5 2.33 -5.84 -14.17
N LEU A 6 3.06 -4.72 -14.14
CA LEU A 6 2.77 -3.59 -15.02
C LEU A 6 2.88 -3.96 -16.50
N SER A 7 3.92 -4.69 -16.89
CA SER A 7 4.04 -5.17 -18.27
C SER A 7 2.88 -6.09 -18.67
N ARG A 8 2.41 -6.96 -17.74
CA ARG A 8 1.23 -7.80 -17.93
C ARG A 8 -0.05 -7.00 -18.05
N PHE A 9 -0.26 -6.00 -17.19
CA PHE A 9 -1.42 -5.11 -17.28
C PHE A 9 -1.48 -4.43 -18.65
N ARG A 10 -0.35 -3.93 -19.13
CA ARG A 10 -0.27 -3.33 -20.47
C ARG A 10 -0.58 -4.32 -21.59
N THR A 11 -0.23 -5.61 -21.46
CA THR A 11 -0.64 -6.64 -22.47
C THR A 11 -2.11 -6.95 -22.47
N TYR A 12 -2.80 -6.79 -21.33
CA TYR A 12 -4.26 -6.96 -21.27
C TYR A 12 -5.02 -5.76 -21.84
N GLY A 13 -4.41 -4.59 -21.90
CA GLY A 13 -4.93 -3.39 -22.55
C GLY A 13 -6.27 -2.94 -21.97
N ASP A 14 -7.25 -2.77 -22.85
CA ASP A 14 -8.58 -2.25 -22.50
C ASP A 14 -9.53 -3.28 -21.87
N ARG A 15 -9.06 -4.49 -21.57
CA ARG A 15 -9.88 -5.47 -20.85
C ARG A 15 -10.19 -4.95 -19.45
N GLU A 16 -11.37 -5.25 -18.95
CA GLU A 16 -11.78 -4.91 -17.59
C GLU A 16 -10.85 -5.56 -16.56
N ALA A 17 -10.28 -4.72 -15.68
CA ALA A 17 -9.40 -5.14 -14.59
C ALA A 17 -10.13 -5.18 -13.25
N LEU A 18 -10.91 -4.14 -12.97
CA LEU A 18 -11.61 -3.96 -11.70
C LEU A 18 -13.01 -3.41 -11.96
N ILE A 19 -13.97 -3.86 -11.17
CA ILE A 19 -15.34 -3.35 -11.14
C ILE A 19 -15.63 -2.90 -9.70
N CYS A 20 -16.01 -1.63 -9.55
CA CYS A 20 -16.39 -1.05 -8.26
C CYS A 20 -17.73 -0.32 -8.42
N GLY A 21 -18.81 -0.90 -7.87
CA GLY A 21 -20.16 -0.43 -8.15
C GLY A 21 -20.46 -0.49 -9.65
N ASP A 22 -20.88 0.64 -10.24
CA ASP A 22 -21.18 0.76 -11.67
C ASP A 22 -19.96 1.19 -12.52
N ARG A 23 -18.79 1.37 -11.88
CA ARG A 23 -17.56 1.78 -12.57
C ARG A 23 -16.67 0.59 -12.84
N ALA A 24 -16.39 0.33 -14.11
CA ALA A 24 -15.36 -0.59 -14.56
C ALA A 24 -14.12 0.19 -15.02
N VAL A 25 -12.93 -0.30 -14.69
CA VAL A 25 -11.64 0.24 -15.17
C VAL A 25 -10.83 -0.85 -15.86
N SER A 26 -10.07 -0.45 -16.89
CA SER A 26 -9.26 -1.39 -17.66
C SER A 26 -7.89 -1.64 -17.00
N TYR A 27 -7.21 -2.69 -17.46
CA TYR A 27 -5.82 -2.97 -17.09
C TYR A 27 -4.88 -1.85 -17.54
N LEU A 28 -5.15 -1.23 -18.68
CA LEU A 28 -4.36 -0.08 -19.17
C LEU A 28 -4.50 1.11 -18.22
N TRP A 29 -5.73 1.45 -17.85
CA TRP A 29 -6.00 2.49 -16.85
C TRP A 29 -5.27 2.20 -15.53
N LEU A 30 -5.35 0.96 -15.05
CA LEU A 30 -4.69 0.55 -13.80
C LEU A 30 -3.18 0.72 -13.89
N ALA A 31 -2.56 0.31 -15.00
CA ALA A 31 -1.11 0.47 -15.20
C ALA A 31 -0.70 1.94 -15.20
N ASP A 32 -1.46 2.80 -15.88
CA ASP A 32 -1.18 4.24 -15.94
C ASP A 32 -1.33 4.89 -14.56
N GLN A 33 -2.37 4.53 -13.79
CA GLN A 33 -2.56 5.04 -12.43
C GLN A 33 -1.46 4.58 -11.48
N VAL A 34 -0.99 3.34 -11.58
CA VAL A 34 0.16 2.86 -10.78
C VAL A 34 1.40 3.73 -11.04
N GLU A 35 1.69 4.08 -12.30
CA GLU A 35 2.83 4.95 -12.64
C GLU A 35 2.66 6.37 -12.09
N VAL A 36 1.45 6.94 -12.17
CA VAL A 36 1.14 8.25 -11.58
C VAL A 36 1.38 8.23 -10.07
N CYS A 37 0.76 7.28 -9.37
CA CYS A 37 0.94 7.13 -7.92
C CYS A 37 2.43 6.92 -7.54
N ALA A 38 3.16 6.10 -8.28
CA ALA A 38 4.58 5.85 -8.00
C ALA A 38 5.43 7.11 -8.12
N LYS A 39 5.12 7.99 -9.11
CA LYS A 39 5.78 9.28 -9.28
C LYS A 39 5.47 10.22 -8.11
N GLU A 40 4.21 10.34 -7.72
CA GLU A 40 3.76 11.21 -6.62
C GLU A 40 4.33 10.76 -5.27
N LEU A 41 4.33 9.45 -4.98
CA LEU A 41 5.00 8.88 -3.81
C LEU A 41 6.48 9.24 -3.76
N GLY A 42 7.16 9.19 -4.92
CA GLY A 42 8.55 9.61 -5.04
C GLY A 42 8.77 11.08 -4.76
N GLN A 43 7.90 11.95 -5.27
CA GLN A 43 7.95 13.39 -5.02
C GLN A 43 7.68 13.75 -3.55
N SER A 44 6.84 12.95 -2.87
CA SER A 44 6.55 13.09 -1.44
C SER A 44 7.69 12.56 -0.55
N GLY A 45 8.72 11.92 -1.12
CA GLY A 45 9.87 11.41 -0.37
C GLY A 45 9.66 10.04 0.26
N VAL A 46 8.66 9.27 -0.18
CA VAL A 46 8.46 7.89 0.28
C VAL A 46 9.52 7.00 -0.35
N ASP A 47 10.50 6.57 0.43
CA ASP A 47 11.63 5.76 -0.01
C ASP A 47 11.31 4.27 -0.16
N ALA A 48 12.12 3.56 -0.95
CA ALA A 48 12.05 2.10 -1.03
C ALA A 48 12.32 1.45 0.34
N GLY A 49 11.55 0.44 0.68
CA GLY A 49 11.65 -0.26 1.97
C GLY A 49 10.97 0.46 3.14
N ALA A 50 10.38 1.65 2.93
CA ALA A 50 9.62 2.32 3.97
C ALA A 50 8.40 1.49 4.40
N THR A 51 8.08 1.51 5.69
CA THR A 51 6.81 0.98 6.19
C THR A 51 5.73 2.05 6.05
N VAL A 52 4.67 1.73 5.30
CA VAL A 52 3.64 2.68 4.90
C VAL A 52 2.26 2.20 5.34
N LEU A 53 1.65 2.91 6.27
CA LEU A 53 0.25 2.70 6.62
C LEU A 53 -0.63 3.40 5.58
N VAL A 54 -1.51 2.64 4.95
CA VAL A 54 -2.42 3.13 3.90
C VAL A 54 -3.85 3.11 4.43
N GLU A 55 -4.45 4.28 4.53
CA GLU A 55 -5.86 4.45 4.87
C GLU A 55 -6.67 4.63 3.60
N ALA A 56 -7.34 3.57 3.19
CA ALA A 56 -8.17 3.58 2.00
C ALA A 56 -9.23 2.48 2.08
N ASP A 57 -10.45 2.78 1.67
CA ASP A 57 -11.43 1.75 1.36
C ASP A 57 -11.20 1.22 -0.06
N PHE A 58 -11.81 0.07 -0.37
CA PHE A 58 -11.64 -0.57 -1.68
C PHE A 58 -12.15 0.32 -2.81
N SER A 59 -11.24 0.69 -3.69
CA SER A 59 -11.52 1.42 -4.93
C SER A 59 -10.44 1.11 -5.98
N PRO A 60 -10.66 1.39 -7.26
CA PRO A 60 -9.62 1.24 -8.27
C PRO A 60 -8.36 2.06 -7.97
N GLU A 61 -8.54 3.26 -7.40
CA GLU A 61 -7.45 4.16 -6.97
C GLU A 61 -6.66 3.56 -5.81
N ALA A 62 -7.33 2.94 -4.82
CA ALA A 62 -6.67 2.25 -3.71
C ALA A 62 -5.83 1.06 -4.20
N VAL A 63 -6.32 0.32 -5.20
CA VAL A 63 -5.57 -0.78 -5.82
C VAL A 63 -4.36 -0.24 -6.57
N ALA A 64 -4.50 0.85 -7.34
CA ALA A 64 -3.39 1.49 -8.02
C ALA A 64 -2.31 1.99 -7.05
N LEU A 65 -2.71 2.66 -5.98
CA LEU A 65 -1.82 3.13 -4.91
C LEU A 65 -1.09 1.95 -4.23
N PHE A 66 -1.80 0.86 -3.94
CA PHE A 66 -1.20 -0.34 -3.37
C PHE A 66 -0.11 -0.91 -4.29
N PHE A 67 -0.39 -1.09 -5.59
CA PHE A 67 0.61 -1.58 -6.53
C PHE A 67 1.78 -0.61 -6.69
N ALA A 68 1.54 0.70 -6.64
CA ALA A 68 2.61 1.70 -6.70
C ALA A 68 3.56 1.59 -5.50
N LEU A 69 3.05 1.37 -4.28
CA LEU A 69 3.86 1.15 -3.09
C LEU A 69 4.65 -0.16 -3.17
N VAL A 70 4.03 -1.23 -3.66
CA VAL A 70 4.70 -2.52 -3.90
C VAL A 70 5.80 -2.38 -4.95
N GLU A 71 5.55 -1.65 -6.06
CA GLU A 71 6.56 -1.35 -7.10
C GLU A 71 7.77 -0.62 -6.52
N ARG A 72 7.55 0.30 -5.58
CA ARG A 72 8.61 1.02 -4.87
C ARG A 72 9.35 0.16 -3.84
N GLY A 73 8.93 -1.08 -3.63
CA GLY A 73 9.52 -1.97 -2.62
C GLY A 73 9.15 -1.60 -1.18
N CYS A 74 8.04 -0.89 -0.96
CA CYS A 74 7.57 -0.53 0.36
C CYS A 74 6.98 -1.74 1.11
N ILE A 75 6.89 -1.63 2.44
CA ILE A 75 6.19 -2.55 3.31
C ILE A 75 4.82 -1.92 3.62
N VAL A 76 3.76 -2.45 3.05
CA VAL A 76 2.43 -1.83 3.07
C VAL A 76 1.60 -2.37 4.22
N ILE A 77 0.95 -1.47 4.96
CA ILE A 77 0.04 -1.73 6.07
C ILE A 77 -1.34 -1.20 5.68
N PRO A 78 -2.19 -1.96 4.98
CA PRO A 78 -3.49 -1.47 4.53
C PRO A 78 -4.50 -1.48 5.68
N LEU A 79 -5.25 -0.39 5.82
CA LEU A 79 -6.37 -0.26 6.74
C LEU A 79 -7.58 0.34 6.00
N SER A 80 -8.74 -0.31 6.15
CA SER A 80 -10.01 0.18 5.64
C SER A 80 -10.80 0.80 6.79
N SER A 81 -11.18 2.07 6.64
CA SER A 81 -12.01 2.83 7.59
C SER A 81 -11.66 2.61 9.08
N PRO A 82 -10.38 2.74 9.49
CA PRO A 82 -10.00 2.49 10.88
C PRO A 82 -10.54 3.57 11.80
N THR A 83 -10.88 3.19 13.04
CA THR A 83 -11.04 4.17 14.12
C THR A 83 -9.68 4.78 14.48
N ASP A 84 -9.67 5.96 15.14
CA ASP A 84 -8.42 6.61 15.54
C ASP A 84 -7.55 5.70 16.41
N THR A 85 -8.18 4.97 17.35
CA THR A 85 -7.48 4.02 18.22
C THR A 85 -6.87 2.85 17.43
N GLN A 86 -7.60 2.29 16.47
CA GLN A 86 -7.10 1.21 15.61
C GLN A 86 -5.95 1.70 14.72
N ARG A 87 -6.09 2.89 14.14
CA ARG A 87 -5.06 3.52 13.32
C ARG A 87 -3.75 3.66 14.08
N GLU A 88 -3.80 4.28 15.25
CA GLU A 88 -2.59 4.50 16.05
C GLU A 88 -1.98 3.17 16.53
N ARG A 89 -2.80 2.21 16.93
CA ARG A 89 -2.32 0.90 17.35
C ARG A 89 -1.67 0.12 16.20
N CYS A 90 -2.26 0.12 15.02
CA CYS A 90 -1.68 -0.53 13.84
C CYS A 90 -0.42 0.19 13.37
N ALA A 91 -0.38 1.53 13.44
CA ALA A 91 0.81 2.31 13.12
C ALA A 91 1.97 2.02 14.09
N GLU A 92 1.67 1.83 15.38
CA GLU A 92 2.66 1.47 16.40
C GLU A 92 3.21 0.06 16.16
N ILE A 93 2.35 -0.96 16.05
CA ILE A 93 2.76 -2.35 15.87
C ILE A 93 3.48 -2.55 14.52
N GLY A 94 2.99 -1.91 13.46
CA GLY A 94 3.59 -1.95 12.13
C GLY A 94 4.79 -1.02 11.96
N GLU A 95 5.16 -0.27 13.00
CA GLU A 95 6.25 0.72 12.96
C GLU A 95 6.17 1.62 11.74
N ALA A 96 4.95 2.12 11.41
CA ALA A 96 4.70 2.88 10.21
C ALA A 96 5.51 4.18 10.14
N GLU A 97 6.42 4.30 9.19
CA GLU A 97 7.24 5.49 8.94
C GLU A 97 6.48 6.54 8.15
N TRP A 98 5.49 6.11 7.39
CA TRP A 98 4.62 6.97 6.60
C TRP A 98 3.15 6.61 6.81
N ARG A 99 2.30 7.63 6.74
CA ARG A 99 0.86 7.50 6.60
C ARG A 99 0.46 8.04 5.24
N VAL A 100 -0.28 7.26 4.48
CA VAL A 100 -0.85 7.66 3.20
C VAL A 100 -2.37 7.52 3.28
N THR A 101 -3.08 8.62 3.06
CA THR A 101 -4.54 8.66 3.13
C THR A 101 -5.10 8.99 1.76
N LEU A 102 -5.97 8.12 1.24
CA LEU A 102 -6.64 8.28 -0.05
C LEU A 102 -8.00 8.96 0.13
N ASP A 103 -8.23 10.04 -0.59
CA ASP A 103 -9.57 10.63 -0.73
C ASP A 103 -10.34 9.92 -1.85
N LEU A 104 -11.35 9.15 -1.47
CA LEU A 104 -12.18 8.41 -2.43
C LEU A 104 -13.04 9.29 -3.35
N LYS A 105 -13.23 10.57 -3.01
CA LYS A 105 -14.02 11.49 -3.83
C LYS A 105 -13.21 12.06 -4.98
N THR A 106 -11.95 12.37 -4.73
CA THR A 106 -11.06 12.98 -5.72
C THR A 106 -10.14 11.93 -6.37
N GLY A 107 -9.85 10.83 -5.68
CA GLY A 107 -8.84 9.86 -6.06
C GLY A 107 -7.41 10.30 -5.72
N ASP A 108 -7.25 11.48 -5.12
CA ASP A 108 -5.95 11.99 -4.68
C ASP A 108 -5.55 11.36 -3.34
N PHE A 109 -4.27 11.36 -3.03
CA PHE A 109 -3.78 10.92 -1.74
C PHE A 109 -2.80 11.91 -1.13
N SER A 110 -2.70 11.90 0.19
CA SER A 110 -1.73 12.66 0.95
C SER A 110 -0.72 11.74 1.61
N CYS A 111 0.52 12.21 1.73
CA CYS A 111 1.60 11.49 2.41
C CYS A 111 2.08 12.30 3.61
N GLU A 112 2.09 11.68 4.78
CA GLU A 112 2.56 12.26 6.02
C GLU A 112 3.68 11.38 6.60
N ARG A 113 4.84 11.98 6.89
CA ARG A 113 5.92 11.27 7.56
C ARG A 113 5.64 11.23 9.05
N THR A 114 5.74 10.06 9.66
CA THR A 114 5.61 9.89 11.11
C THR A 114 6.95 10.12 11.82
N ALA A 115 6.93 10.18 13.15
CA ALA A 115 8.15 10.20 13.95
C ALA A 115 8.73 8.79 14.20
N ARG A 116 8.13 7.75 13.62
CA ARG A 116 8.52 6.34 13.83
C ARG A 116 9.65 5.92 12.89
N THR A 117 10.38 4.92 13.30
CA THR A 117 11.40 4.24 12.48
C THR A 117 11.20 2.75 12.61
N ALA A 118 11.08 2.06 11.50
CA ALA A 118 10.89 0.61 11.47
C ALA A 118 12.20 -0.13 11.75
N ARG A 119 12.22 -0.87 12.88
CA ARG A 119 13.39 -1.59 13.39
C ARG A 119 13.19 -3.09 13.54
N HIS A 120 11.95 -3.57 13.39
CA HIS A 120 11.62 -4.99 13.55
C HIS A 120 12.44 -5.86 12.58
N ASP A 121 12.92 -7.00 13.03
CA ASP A 121 13.82 -7.85 12.25
C ASP A 121 13.22 -8.34 10.93
N LEU A 122 11.91 -8.61 10.88
CA LEU A 122 11.22 -8.98 9.64
C LEU A 122 11.27 -7.86 8.59
N PHE A 123 11.11 -6.60 8.99
CA PHE A 123 11.22 -5.45 8.09
C PHE A 123 12.66 -5.26 7.60
N ARG A 124 13.63 -5.47 8.50
CA ARG A 124 15.06 -5.42 8.14
C ARG A 124 15.42 -6.51 7.13
N GLU A 125 14.87 -7.72 7.30
CA GLU A 125 15.10 -8.81 6.36
C GLU A 125 14.49 -8.53 4.99
N LEU A 126 13.25 -8.01 4.90
CA LEU A 126 12.63 -7.59 3.65
C LEU A 126 13.46 -6.51 2.95
N ARG A 127 13.93 -5.50 3.68
CA ARG A 127 14.79 -4.43 3.16
C ARG A 127 16.11 -4.97 2.61
N LYS A 128 16.74 -5.90 3.32
CA LYS A 128 17.98 -6.55 2.89
C LYS A 128 17.80 -7.30 1.58
N ARG A 129 16.67 -7.98 1.42
CA ARG A 129 16.28 -8.68 0.20
C ARG A 129 15.81 -7.75 -0.91
N ARG A 130 15.48 -6.51 -0.59
CA ARG A 130 14.79 -5.55 -1.48
C ARG A 130 13.44 -6.08 -1.94
N HIS A 131 12.74 -6.78 -1.06
CA HIS A 131 11.40 -7.30 -1.29
C HIS A 131 10.35 -6.36 -0.71
N PRO A 132 9.26 -6.09 -1.44
CA PRO A 132 8.09 -5.46 -0.86
C PRO A 132 7.45 -6.38 0.17
N GLY A 133 6.81 -5.78 1.15
CA GLY A 133 6.11 -6.52 2.20
C GLY A 133 4.65 -6.12 2.32
N LEU A 134 3.87 -7.00 2.93
CA LEU A 134 2.48 -6.74 3.30
C LEU A 134 2.29 -7.11 4.77
N VAL A 135 1.76 -6.17 5.56
CA VAL A 135 1.43 -6.38 6.96
C VAL A 135 -0.08 -6.43 7.12
N LEU A 136 -0.60 -7.57 7.50
CA LEU A 136 -2.02 -7.76 7.75
C LEU A 136 -2.29 -7.93 9.24
N PHE A 137 -3.35 -7.29 9.72
CA PHE A 137 -3.80 -7.39 11.09
C PHE A 137 -4.99 -8.33 11.20
N SER A 138 -4.96 -9.19 12.20
CA SER A 138 -6.09 -10.01 12.61
C SER A 138 -6.58 -9.59 14.00
N SER A 139 -7.89 -9.69 14.23
CA SER A 139 -8.46 -9.52 15.57
C SER A 139 -7.94 -10.64 16.47
N GLY A 140 -7.08 -10.31 17.42
CA GLY A 140 -6.64 -11.26 18.43
C GLY A 140 -7.78 -11.59 19.40
N SER A 141 -7.89 -12.86 19.83
CA SER A 141 -8.82 -13.29 20.88
C SER A 141 -8.61 -12.59 22.23
N THR A 142 -7.47 -11.91 22.40
CA THR A 142 -7.06 -11.15 23.60
C THR A 142 -7.32 -9.66 23.49
N GLY A 143 -7.95 -9.17 22.40
CA GLY A 143 -8.27 -7.76 22.19
C GLY A 143 -7.17 -6.95 21.48
N ASP A 144 -5.91 -7.36 21.55
CA ASP A 144 -4.83 -6.70 20.80
C ASP A 144 -4.70 -7.26 19.37
N PRO A 145 -4.58 -6.40 18.34
CA PRO A 145 -4.40 -6.86 16.98
C PRO A 145 -3.04 -7.55 16.83
N LYS A 146 -3.04 -8.69 16.12
CA LYS A 146 -1.81 -9.41 15.77
C LYS A 146 -1.44 -9.08 14.32
N ALA A 147 -0.19 -8.69 14.09
CA ALA A 147 0.35 -8.42 12.78
C ALA A 147 1.03 -9.65 12.19
N ALA A 148 0.74 -9.95 10.92
CA ALA A 148 1.45 -10.94 10.13
C ALA A 148 2.16 -10.22 8.98
N VAL A 149 3.46 -10.48 8.84
CA VAL A 149 4.29 -9.90 7.77
C VAL A 149 4.46 -10.93 6.66
N HIS A 150 4.09 -10.54 5.45
CA HIS A 150 4.21 -11.35 4.24
C HIS A 150 5.29 -10.77 3.33
N ASP A 151 6.17 -11.63 2.84
CA ASP A 151 7.08 -11.33 1.74
C ASP A 151 6.29 -11.47 0.43
N MET A 152 6.30 -10.44 -0.41
CA MET A 152 5.52 -10.40 -1.65
C MET A 152 6.31 -10.82 -2.90
N VAL A 153 7.38 -11.58 -2.71
CA VAL A 153 8.22 -12.14 -3.79
C VAL A 153 8.22 -13.64 -3.76
#